data_b4d10c42d72cb5364f042241bcbac5e5
#
_entry.id   b4d10c42d72cb5364f042241bcbac5e5
#
_cell.length_a   1.000
_cell.length_b   1.000
_cell.length_c   1.000
_cell.angle_alpha   90.00
_cell.angle_beta   90.00
_cell.angle_gamma   90.00
#
_symmetry.space_group_name_H-M   'P 1'
#
loop_
_entity.id
_entity.type
_entity.pdbx_description
1 polymer ?
#
loop_
_entity_poly.entity_id
_entity_poly.type
_entity_poly.pdbx_seq_one_letter_code
_entity_poly.pdbx_strand_id
1 'polypeptide(L)'
;MLGKVASRVSLRSRERKLRLFLDLLAPGPETTVIDVGVTDAPFGGGSTDNFFEALYPWPERLTAVGHTSLERFTAAFPQVTAVRADGRDLPFADGAFDLGFSNAVVEHVAGGREEQRRFVRELCRVAQRVFVTTPNRFFPIEVHTLVPIAHWLPRGARDRILRARGFDDVLEPLGPSELALLFPYSVRVVNRGMTLIAVGPL
;
A
#
# COMPACT_ATOMS: atom_id res chain seq x y z
N MET A 1 4.00 -12.66 -24.53
CA MET A 1 2.87 -13.39 -23.90
C MET A 1 2.95 -13.40 -22.38
N LEU A 2 4.08 -13.70 -21.76
CA LEU A 2 4.26 -13.75 -20.30
C LEU A 2 3.90 -12.45 -19.57
N GLY A 3 4.26 -11.29 -20.09
CA GLY A 3 3.94 -9.99 -19.45
C GLY A 3 2.44 -9.70 -19.37
N LYS A 4 1.65 -10.06 -20.39
CA LYS A 4 0.19 -9.87 -20.36
C LYS A 4 -0.50 -10.78 -19.35
N VAL A 5 0.03 -11.97 -19.11
CA VAL A 5 -0.51 -12.91 -18.09
C VAL A 5 -0.17 -12.40 -16.70
N ALA A 6 1.06 -11.98 -16.46
CA ALA A 6 1.48 -11.41 -15.18
C ALA A 6 0.65 -10.16 -14.82
N SER A 7 0.43 -9.25 -15.75
CA SER A 7 -0.40 -8.07 -15.57
C SER A 7 -1.85 -8.41 -15.22
N ARG A 8 -2.45 -9.42 -15.88
CA ARG A 8 -3.81 -9.89 -15.56
C ARG A 8 -3.92 -10.51 -14.16
N VAL A 9 -2.92 -11.28 -13.74
CA VAL A 9 -2.89 -11.88 -12.40
C VAL A 9 -2.74 -10.77 -11.35
N SER A 10 -1.87 -9.81 -11.60
CA SER A 10 -1.67 -8.63 -10.75
C SER A 10 -2.96 -7.81 -10.60
N LEU A 11 -3.65 -7.51 -11.70
CA LEU A 11 -4.92 -6.77 -11.67
C LEU A 11 -6.00 -7.50 -10.88
N ARG A 12 -6.18 -8.81 -11.12
CA ARG A 12 -7.15 -9.62 -10.36
C ARG A 12 -6.86 -9.62 -8.85
N SER A 13 -5.59 -9.62 -8.45
CA SER A 13 -5.21 -9.52 -7.06
C SER A 13 -5.62 -8.15 -6.45
N ARG A 14 -5.43 -7.07 -7.21
CA ARG A 14 -5.79 -5.71 -6.81
C ARG A 14 -7.31 -5.50 -6.74
N GLU A 15 -8.06 -6.01 -7.71
CA GLU A 15 -9.52 -6.02 -7.68
C GLU A 15 -10.09 -6.78 -6.47
N ARG A 16 -9.44 -7.89 -6.07
CA ARG A 16 -9.82 -8.62 -4.86
C ARG A 16 -9.53 -7.82 -3.59
N LYS A 17 -8.44 -7.06 -3.54
CA LYS A 17 -8.14 -6.17 -2.42
C LYS A 17 -9.16 -5.04 -2.32
N LEU A 18 -9.51 -4.41 -3.45
CA LEU A 18 -10.55 -3.38 -3.47
C LEU A 18 -11.90 -3.95 -3.00
N ARG A 19 -12.32 -5.10 -3.51
CA ARG A 19 -13.55 -5.76 -3.03
C ARG A 19 -13.52 -5.99 -1.52
N LEU A 20 -12.41 -6.51 -1.01
CA LEU A 20 -12.28 -6.75 0.42
C LEU A 20 -12.31 -5.44 1.25
N PHE A 21 -11.74 -4.36 0.73
CA PHE A 21 -11.85 -3.02 1.31
C PHE A 21 -13.32 -2.58 1.37
N LEU A 22 -14.04 -2.68 0.26
CA LEU A 22 -15.46 -2.33 0.18
C LEU A 22 -16.32 -3.19 1.11
N ASP A 23 -16.08 -4.49 1.15
CA ASP A 23 -16.83 -5.43 2.00
C ASP A 23 -16.60 -5.21 3.50
N LEU A 24 -15.36 -4.92 3.91
CA LEU A 24 -15.00 -4.80 5.33
C LEU A 24 -15.26 -3.41 5.91
N LEU A 25 -15.10 -2.35 5.10
CA LEU A 25 -15.21 -0.97 5.56
C LEU A 25 -16.53 -0.33 5.15
N ALA A 26 -17.22 -0.91 4.15
CA ALA A 26 -18.55 -0.50 3.67
C ALA A 26 -18.66 1.02 3.41
N PRO A 27 -17.75 1.63 2.61
CA PRO A 27 -17.86 3.06 2.29
C PRO A 27 -19.12 3.35 1.49
N GLY A 28 -19.66 4.55 1.70
CA GLY A 28 -20.75 5.11 0.90
C GLY A 28 -20.28 6.31 0.06
N PRO A 29 -21.17 6.93 -0.72
CA PRO A 29 -20.85 8.05 -1.61
C PRO A 29 -20.35 9.32 -0.87
N GLU A 30 -20.62 9.43 0.43
CA GLU A 30 -20.15 10.56 1.25
C GLU A 30 -18.88 10.24 2.06
N THR A 31 -18.41 8.97 2.03
CA THR A 31 -17.25 8.53 2.80
C THR A 31 -15.95 9.12 2.23
N THR A 32 -15.25 9.87 3.05
CA THR A 32 -13.93 10.43 2.70
C THR A 32 -12.83 9.40 2.89
N VAL A 33 -11.96 9.26 1.89
CA VAL A 33 -10.88 8.26 1.93
C VAL A 33 -9.54 8.92 1.61
N ILE A 34 -8.51 8.61 2.39
CA ILE A 34 -7.12 8.93 2.06
C ILE A 34 -6.38 7.66 1.60
N ASP A 35 -5.73 7.71 0.43
CA ASP A 35 -4.76 6.70 -0.01
C ASP A 35 -3.34 7.24 0.12
N VAL A 36 -2.49 6.56 0.91
CA VAL A 36 -1.11 6.98 1.15
C VAL A 36 -0.14 6.02 0.47
N GLY A 37 0.61 6.55 -0.49
CA GLY A 37 1.65 5.82 -1.23
C GLY A 37 1.40 5.71 -2.72
N VAL A 38 0.66 6.65 -3.30
CA VAL A 38 0.47 6.71 -4.76
C VAL A 38 1.75 7.11 -5.48
N THR A 39 1.87 6.66 -6.72
CA THR A 39 3.00 6.97 -7.61
C THR A 39 2.56 7.95 -8.70
N ASP A 40 3.52 8.62 -9.36
CA ASP A 40 3.24 9.50 -10.52
C ASP A 40 2.97 8.70 -11.81
N ALA A 41 2.36 7.52 -11.71
CA ALA A 41 2.06 6.66 -12.87
C ALA A 41 0.56 6.63 -13.16
N PRO A 42 0.15 6.65 -14.46
CA PRO A 42 -1.22 6.38 -14.81
C PRO A 42 -1.54 4.90 -14.65
N PHE A 43 -2.81 4.57 -14.41
CA PHE A 43 -3.29 3.21 -14.46
C PHE A 43 -3.46 2.73 -15.91
N GLY A 44 -3.13 1.46 -16.19
CA GLY A 44 -3.26 0.90 -17.53
C GLY A 44 -1.95 0.80 -18.30
N GLY A 45 -2.01 0.39 -19.57
CA GLY A 45 -0.80 0.22 -20.40
C GLY A 45 0.15 -0.88 -19.94
N GLY A 46 -0.27 -1.74 -19.01
CA GLY A 46 0.56 -2.77 -18.37
C GLY A 46 0.92 -2.45 -16.92
N SER A 47 0.81 -1.19 -16.48
CA SER A 47 0.89 -0.82 -15.07
C SER A 47 -0.42 -1.13 -14.35
N THR A 48 -0.29 -1.55 -13.11
CA THR A 48 -1.39 -1.73 -12.17
C THR A 48 -1.24 -0.84 -10.94
N ASP A 49 -0.33 0.13 -11.00
CA ASP A 49 -0.16 1.15 -9.98
C ASP A 49 -1.40 2.06 -9.95
N ASN A 50 -1.68 2.64 -8.80
CA ASN A 50 -2.84 3.50 -8.59
C ASN A 50 -4.18 2.85 -9.02
N PHE A 51 -4.29 1.52 -8.81
CA PHE A 51 -5.50 0.77 -9.14
C PHE A 51 -6.69 1.21 -8.27
N PHE A 52 -6.40 1.70 -7.07
CA PHE A 52 -7.43 2.11 -6.13
C PHE A 52 -8.17 3.32 -6.68
N GLU A 53 -7.46 4.35 -7.13
CA GLU A 53 -8.02 5.55 -7.75
C GLU A 53 -8.77 5.26 -9.04
N ALA A 54 -8.27 4.29 -9.81
CA ALA A 54 -8.88 3.90 -11.08
C ALA A 54 -10.19 3.10 -10.93
N LEU A 55 -10.34 2.38 -9.82
CA LEU A 55 -11.43 1.41 -9.63
C LEU A 55 -12.37 1.74 -8.48
N TYR A 56 -12.03 2.71 -7.62
CA TYR A 56 -12.87 3.12 -6.50
C TYR A 56 -14.15 3.81 -7.00
N PRO A 57 -15.32 3.47 -6.45
CA PRO A 57 -16.60 3.94 -6.99
C PRO A 57 -16.84 5.47 -6.88
N TRP A 58 -16.18 6.14 -5.93
CA TRP A 58 -16.37 7.56 -5.63
C TRP A 58 -15.02 8.30 -5.62
N PRO A 59 -14.36 8.45 -6.78
CA PRO A 59 -13.02 9.03 -6.86
C PRO A 59 -12.95 10.49 -6.38
N GLU A 60 -14.06 11.23 -6.43
CA GLU A 60 -14.18 12.60 -5.91
C GLU A 60 -14.10 12.69 -4.37
N ARG A 61 -14.20 11.55 -3.67
CA ARG A 61 -14.03 11.43 -2.22
C ARG A 61 -12.63 10.97 -1.82
N LEU A 62 -11.74 10.75 -2.82
CA LEU A 62 -10.37 10.34 -2.57
C LEU A 62 -9.43 11.54 -2.43
N THR A 63 -8.56 11.45 -1.42
CA THR A 63 -7.32 12.22 -1.33
C THR A 63 -6.16 11.24 -1.43
N ALA A 64 -5.32 11.43 -2.44
CA ALA A 64 -4.17 10.58 -2.73
C ALA A 64 -2.88 11.29 -2.33
N VAL A 65 -2.03 10.61 -1.54
CA VAL A 65 -0.77 11.15 -1.05
C VAL A 65 0.41 10.39 -1.63
N GLY A 66 1.32 11.11 -2.29
CA GLY A 66 2.60 10.58 -2.76
C GLY A 66 3.77 11.44 -2.35
N HIS A 67 4.96 10.87 -2.22
CA HIS A 67 6.15 11.58 -1.77
C HIS A 67 6.94 12.26 -2.91
N THR A 68 6.68 11.91 -4.15
CA THR A 68 7.30 12.49 -5.36
C THR A 68 6.37 13.48 -6.06
N SER A 69 6.76 14.00 -7.25
CA SER A 69 5.83 14.72 -8.13
C SER A 69 4.60 13.86 -8.44
N LEU A 70 3.45 14.49 -8.59
CA LEU A 70 2.17 13.87 -8.93
C LEU A 70 1.53 14.48 -10.17
N GLU A 71 2.32 15.07 -11.08
CA GLU A 71 1.80 15.75 -12.27
C GLU A 71 1.06 14.80 -13.21
N ARG A 72 1.65 13.64 -13.51
CA ARG A 72 1.04 12.63 -14.37
C ARG A 72 -0.14 11.94 -13.68
N PHE A 73 -0.04 11.74 -12.36
CA PHE A 73 -1.13 11.23 -11.54
C PHE A 73 -2.34 12.17 -11.62
N THR A 74 -2.15 13.47 -11.35
CA THR A 74 -3.22 14.48 -11.38
C THR A 74 -3.87 14.57 -12.76
N ALA A 75 -3.08 14.49 -13.82
CA ALA A 75 -3.61 14.45 -15.18
C ALA A 75 -4.45 13.19 -15.48
N ALA A 76 -4.06 12.05 -14.91
CA ALA A 76 -4.76 10.78 -15.09
C ALA A 76 -6.02 10.65 -14.22
N PHE A 77 -6.03 11.26 -13.04
CA PHE A 77 -7.10 11.17 -12.04
C PHE A 77 -7.61 12.56 -11.62
N PRO A 78 -8.22 13.34 -12.52
CA PRO A 78 -8.59 14.73 -12.24
C PRO A 78 -9.71 14.89 -11.18
N GLN A 79 -10.39 13.81 -10.80
CA GLN A 79 -11.41 13.82 -9.76
C GLN A 79 -10.83 13.55 -8.36
N VAL A 80 -9.58 13.08 -8.27
CA VAL A 80 -8.90 12.75 -7.01
C VAL A 80 -8.10 13.97 -6.54
N THR A 81 -8.22 14.31 -5.27
CA THR A 81 -7.36 15.34 -4.66
C THR A 81 -5.95 14.78 -4.46
N ALA A 82 -4.96 15.28 -5.19
CA ALA A 82 -3.57 14.84 -5.10
C ALA A 82 -2.77 15.77 -4.17
N VAL A 83 -2.06 15.17 -3.20
CA VAL A 83 -1.22 15.91 -2.24
C VAL A 83 0.17 15.30 -2.20
N ARG A 84 1.19 16.13 -2.35
CA ARG A 84 2.58 15.70 -2.16
C ARG A 84 2.99 15.86 -0.70
N ALA A 85 3.25 14.74 -0.01
CA ALA A 85 3.69 14.73 1.39
C ALA A 85 4.47 13.45 1.72
N ASP A 86 5.20 13.47 2.84
CA ASP A 86 5.75 12.27 3.45
C ASP A 86 4.62 11.55 4.24
N GLY A 87 4.40 10.27 3.97
CA GLY A 87 3.40 9.49 4.69
C GLY A 87 3.67 9.31 6.19
N ARG A 88 4.85 9.75 6.66
CA ARG A 88 5.24 9.78 8.09
C ARG A 88 4.92 11.11 8.78
N ASP A 89 4.44 12.11 8.01
CA ASP A 89 4.11 13.45 8.48
C ASP A 89 3.05 14.04 7.54
N LEU A 90 1.80 13.61 7.75
CA LEU A 90 0.68 13.95 6.87
C LEU A 90 0.12 15.34 7.23
N PRO A 91 -0.08 16.25 6.26
CA PRO A 91 -0.53 17.62 6.50
C PRO A 91 -2.06 17.73 6.73
N PHE A 92 -2.60 16.81 7.52
CA PHE A 92 -4.04 16.77 7.83
C PHE A 92 -4.28 16.70 9.33
N ALA A 93 -5.43 17.20 9.78
CA ALA A 93 -5.87 17.09 11.18
C ALA A 93 -6.17 15.63 11.56
N ASP A 94 -6.19 15.35 12.86
CA ASP A 94 -6.59 14.07 13.41
C ASP A 94 -8.04 13.76 12.98
N GLY A 95 -8.26 12.53 12.48
CA GLY A 95 -9.58 12.07 12.05
C GLY A 95 -10.19 12.83 10.86
N ALA A 96 -9.36 13.50 10.04
CA ALA A 96 -9.83 14.26 8.87
C ALA A 96 -10.53 13.39 7.82
N PHE A 97 -10.29 12.08 7.83
CA PHE A 97 -10.87 11.13 6.90
C PHE A 97 -11.62 10.02 7.63
N ASP A 98 -12.70 9.53 7.02
CA ASP A 98 -13.42 8.36 7.54
C ASP A 98 -12.57 7.09 7.39
N LEU A 99 -11.89 6.93 6.24
CA LEU A 99 -11.11 5.74 5.93
C LEU A 99 -9.71 6.08 5.42
N GLY A 100 -8.74 5.28 5.83
CA GLY A 100 -7.37 5.29 5.32
C GLY A 100 -7.05 4.00 4.57
N PHE A 101 -6.41 4.13 3.43
CA PHE A 101 -5.92 3.04 2.61
C PHE A 101 -4.43 3.20 2.37
N SER A 102 -3.69 2.10 2.35
CA SER A 102 -2.31 2.06 1.88
C SER A 102 -1.98 0.66 1.36
N ASN A 103 -1.49 0.57 0.13
CA ASN A 103 -1.25 -0.71 -0.51
C ASN A 103 0.21 -0.91 -0.90
N ALA A 104 0.88 -1.84 -0.22
CA ALA A 104 2.25 -2.24 -0.52
C ALA A 104 3.25 -1.05 -0.49
N VAL A 105 3.19 -0.27 0.58
CA VAL A 105 4.03 0.91 0.83
C VAL A 105 4.88 0.73 2.08
N VAL A 106 4.31 0.22 3.15
CA VAL A 106 4.96 0.15 4.47
C VAL A 106 6.29 -0.62 4.44
N GLU A 107 6.43 -1.62 3.56
CA GLU A 107 7.67 -2.37 3.36
C GLU A 107 8.80 -1.57 2.72
N HIS A 108 8.46 -0.46 2.04
CA HIS A 108 9.39 0.46 1.39
C HIS A 108 9.77 1.66 2.27
N VAL A 109 9.16 1.81 3.44
CA VAL A 109 9.50 2.89 4.37
C VAL A 109 10.91 2.67 4.92
N ALA A 110 11.83 3.55 4.53
CA ALA A 110 13.22 3.49 4.97
C ALA A 110 13.37 3.88 6.45
N GLY A 111 14.40 3.33 7.12
CA GLY A 111 14.71 3.64 8.52
C GLY A 111 14.25 2.58 9.52
N GLY A 112 13.75 1.44 9.01
CA GLY A 112 13.43 0.29 9.86
C GLY A 112 12.04 0.36 10.51
N ARG A 113 11.84 -0.50 11.53
CA ARG A 113 10.52 -0.72 12.15
C ARG A 113 9.92 0.53 12.79
N GLU A 114 10.74 1.43 13.32
CA GLU A 114 10.22 2.66 13.95
C GLU A 114 9.64 3.62 12.92
N GLU A 115 10.29 3.77 11.76
CA GLU A 115 9.76 4.60 10.68
C GLU A 115 8.52 3.96 10.02
N GLN A 116 8.48 2.64 9.90
CA GLN A 116 7.27 1.92 9.49
C GLN A 116 6.12 2.14 10.48
N ARG A 117 6.42 2.12 11.79
CA ARG A 117 5.44 2.41 12.84
C ARG A 117 4.95 3.86 12.76
N ARG A 118 5.86 4.81 12.53
CA ARG A 118 5.51 6.22 12.36
C ARG A 118 4.56 6.41 11.18
N PHE A 119 4.85 5.80 10.03
CA PHE A 119 4.01 5.82 8.85
C PHE A 119 2.60 5.29 9.14
N VAL A 120 2.49 4.11 9.76
CA VAL A 120 1.19 3.50 10.08
C VAL A 120 0.43 4.34 11.11
N ARG A 121 1.11 4.88 12.13
CA ARG A 121 0.49 5.75 13.14
C ARG A 121 -0.03 7.06 12.55
N GLU A 122 0.68 7.65 11.59
CA GLU A 122 0.20 8.84 10.89
C GLU A 122 -1.07 8.54 10.10
N LEU A 123 -1.12 7.42 9.37
CA LEU A 123 -2.35 7.00 8.69
C LEU A 123 -3.50 6.79 9.68
N CYS A 124 -3.21 6.16 10.84
CA CYS A 124 -4.20 5.96 11.93
C CYS A 124 -4.59 7.27 12.62
N ARG A 125 -3.75 8.29 12.62
CA ARG A 125 -4.06 9.61 13.19
C ARG A 125 -5.05 10.37 12.32
N VAL A 126 -4.84 10.35 11.01
CA VAL A 126 -5.67 11.14 10.08
C VAL A 126 -6.96 10.43 9.65
N ALA A 127 -7.07 9.12 9.83
CA ALA A 127 -8.24 8.33 9.42
C ALA A 127 -8.83 7.54 10.59
N GLN A 128 -10.18 7.49 10.65
CA GLN A 128 -10.91 6.81 11.73
C GLN A 128 -10.78 5.29 11.66
N ARG A 129 -10.78 4.70 10.45
CA ARG A 129 -10.53 3.28 10.19
C ARG A 129 -9.54 3.13 9.05
N VAL A 130 -8.70 2.10 9.11
CA VAL A 130 -7.63 1.92 8.12
C VAL A 130 -7.60 0.52 7.54
N PHE A 131 -7.10 0.44 6.30
CA PHE A 131 -6.84 -0.79 5.56
C PHE A 131 -5.44 -0.71 4.96
N VAL A 132 -4.51 -1.46 5.54
CA VAL A 132 -3.09 -1.46 5.13
C VAL A 132 -2.73 -2.82 4.58
N THR A 133 -2.10 -2.87 3.42
CA THR A 133 -1.60 -4.13 2.85
C THR A 133 -0.08 -4.11 2.70
N THR A 134 0.53 -5.28 2.83
CA THR A 134 1.96 -5.48 2.60
C THR A 134 2.22 -6.92 2.12
N PRO A 135 3.30 -7.19 1.37
CA PRO A 135 3.72 -8.55 1.10
C PRO A 135 4.00 -9.34 2.38
N ASN A 136 3.60 -10.60 2.37
CA ASN A 136 3.83 -11.50 3.48
C ASN A 136 5.26 -12.02 3.46
N ARG A 137 6.07 -11.67 4.47
CA ARG A 137 7.44 -12.16 4.61
C ARG A 137 7.58 -13.69 4.62
N PHE A 138 6.54 -14.40 5.05
CA PHE A 138 6.57 -15.86 5.10
C PHE A 138 6.09 -16.54 3.82
N PHE A 139 5.67 -15.76 2.80
CA PHE A 139 5.36 -16.33 1.50
C PHE A 139 6.66 -16.69 0.77
N PRO A 140 6.79 -17.89 0.17
CA PRO A 140 8.09 -18.37 -0.32
C PRO A 140 8.65 -17.64 -1.53
N ILE A 141 7.84 -16.84 -2.23
CA ILE A 141 8.27 -16.05 -3.41
C ILE A 141 8.25 -14.57 -3.03
N GLU A 142 9.40 -13.90 -3.21
CA GLU A 142 9.47 -12.45 -3.05
C GLU A 142 8.74 -11.79 -4.25
N VAL A 143 7.72 -10.97 -3.95
CA VAL A 143 6.75 -10.53 -4.97
C VAL A 143 7.27 -9.46 -5.92
N HIS A 144 8.31 -8.70 -5.54
CA HIS A 144 8.88 -7.64 -6.36
C HIS A 144 9.87 -8.19 -7.38
N THR A 145 10.70 -9.15 -6.98
CA THR A 145 11.75 -9.72 -7.82
C THR A 145 11.42 -11.13 -8.35
N LEU A 146 10.36 -11.75 -7.82
CA LEU A 146 9.96 -13.14 -8.07
C LEU A 146 11.06 -14.16 -7.72
N VAL A 147 12.03 -13.78 -6.87
CA VAL A 147 13.09 -14.66 -6.42
C VAL A 147 12.60 -15.46 -5.21
N PRO A 148 12.59 -16.81 -5.29
CA PRO A 148 12.23 -17.65 -4.16
C PRO A 148 13.14 -17.40 -2.96
N ILE A 149 12.56 -17.31 -1.76
CA ILE A 149 13.23 -17.18 -0.45
C ILE A 149 14.23 -16.01 -0.29
N ALA A 150 14.38 -15.13 -1.28
CA ALA A 150 15.36 -14.03 -1.22
C ALA A 150 15.19 -13.15 0.03
N HIS A 151 13.97 -12.87 0.41
CA HIS A 151 13.63 -12.04 1.58
C HIS A 151 13.85 -12.72 2.95
N TRP A 152 14.15 -14.03 2.96
CA TRP A 152 14.54 -14.77 4.18
C TRP A 152 16.04 -14.73 4.45
N LEU A 153 16.82 -14.32 3.45
CA LEU A 153 18.28 -14.21 3.58
C LEU A 153 18.68 -13.05 4.51
N PRO A 154 19.84 -13.11 5.14
CA PRO A 154 20.41 -11.97 5.84
C PRO A 154 20.47 -10.73 4.94
N ARG A 155 20.27 -9.54 5.53
CA ARG A 155 20.15 -8.25 4.78
C ARG A 155 21.20 -8.10 3.68
N GLY A 156 22.50 -8.31 3.98
CA GLY A 156 23.57 -8.13 3.00
C GLY A 156 23.49 -9.06 1.79
N ALA A 157 23.09 -10.33 1.97
CA ALA A 157 22.89 -11.28 0.89
C ALA A 157 21.65 -10.95 0.07
N ARG A 158 20.53 -10.62 0.75
CA ARG A 158 19.29 -10.19 0.13
C ARG A 158 19.51 -8.95 -0.75
N ASP A 159 20.09 -7.89 -0.19
CA ASP A 159 20.27 -6.61 -0.87
C ASP A 159 21.22 -6.75 -2.08
N ARG A 160 22.19 -7.67 -2.02
CA ARG A 160 23.03 -8.00 -3.18
C ARG A 160 22.23 -8.66 -4.31
N ILE A 161 21.33 -9.60 -3.98
CA ILE A 161 20.46 -10.27 -4.96
C ILE A 161 19.47 -9.27 -5.58
N LEU A 162 18.87 -8.43 -4.76
CA LEU A 162 17.90 -7.40 -5.20
C LEU A 162 18.58 -6.44 -6.18
N ARG A 163 19.74 -5.88 -5.81
CA ARG A 163 20.54 -4.99 -6.69
C ARG A 163 20.96 -5.68 -7.98
N ALA A 164 21.39 -6.93 -7.93
CA ALA A 164 21.75 -7.69 -9.14
C ALA A 164 20.56 -7.92 -10.10
N ARG A 165 19.33 -7.73 -9.60
CA ARG A 165 18.08 -7.78 -10.38
C ARG A 165 17.53 -6.39 -10.73
N GLY A 166 18.31 -5.32 -10.47
CA GLY A 166 17.91 -3.93 -10.74
C GLY A 166 16.92 -3.35 -9.72
N PHE A 167 16.87 -3.92 -8.51
CA PHE A 167 16.01 -3.45 -7.42
C PHE A 167 16.89 -2.69 -6.41
N ASP A 168 16.82 -1.36 -6.44
CA ASP A 168 17.59 -0.49 -5.55
C ASP A 168 16.74 0.04 -4.37
N ASP A 169 15.45 -0.29 -4.34
CA ASP A 169 14.55 0.16 -3.29
C ASP A 169 14.77 -0.57 -1.95
N VAL A 170 14.49 0.15 -0.88
CA VAL A 170 14.41 -0.43 0.46
C VAL A 170 13.26 -1.44 0.49
N LEU A 171 13.56 -2.65 0.98
CA LEU A 171 12.55 -3.68 1.18
C LEU A 171 12.69 -4.27 2.59
N GLU A 172 11.76 -3.92 3.47
CA GLU A 172 11.68 -4.42 4.84
C GLU A 172 10.36 -5.16 5.08
N PRO A 173 10.26 -6.42 4.61
CA PRO A 173 9.01 -7.18 4.66
C PRO A 173 8.58 -7.51 6.08
N LEU A 174 7.28 -7.67 6.27
CA LEU A 174 6.61 -7.88 7.55
C LEU A 174 5.97 -9.26 7.63
N GLY A 175 6.03 -9.86 8.82
CA GLY A 175 5.16 -10.97 9.21
C GLY A 175 3.84 -10.47 9.83
N PRO A 176 2.84 -11.37 10.05
CA PRO A 176 1.53 -10.96 10.58
C PRO A 176 1.60 -10.23 11.93
N SER A 177 2.37 -10.75 12.87
CA SER A 177 2.53 -10.13 14.20
C SER A 177 3.31 -8.82 14.13
N GLU A 178 4.34 -8.75 13.27
CA GLU A 178 5.11 -7.53 13.06
C GLU A 178 4.25 -6.42 12.47
N LEU A 179 3.38 -6.75 11.50
CA LEU A 179 2.42 -5.81 10.94
C LEU A 179 1.44 -5.29 12.00
N ALA A 180 0.86 -6.19 12.81
CA ALA A 180 -0.07 -5.79 13.87
C ALA A 180 0.56 -4.86 14.90
N LEU A 181 1.84 -5.05 15.24
CA LEU A 181 2.58 -4.23 16.20
C LEU A 181 2.91 -2.80 15.71
N LEU A 182 2.69 -2.49 14.43
CA LEU A 182 2.88 -1.12 13.92
C LEU A 182 1.72 -0.20 14.32
N PHE A 183 0.54 -0.75 14.59
CA PHE A 183 -0.67 0.01 14.89
C PHE A 183 -0.74 0.46 16.36
N PRO A 184 -1.37 1.61 16.65
CA PRO A 184 -1.56 2.10 18.02
C PRO A 184 -2.69 1.38 18.77
N TYR A 185 -3.45 0.51 18.10
CA TYR A 185 -4.61 -0.24 18.60
C TYR A 185 -4.67 -1.64 17.99
N SER A 186 -5.59 -2.47 18.48
CA SER A 186 -5.79 -3.81 17.94
C SER A 186 -6.36 -3.79 16.53
N VAL A 187 -5.77 -4.60 15.65
CA VAL A 187 -6.19 -4.74 14.25
C VAL A 187 -6.42 -6.21 13.90
N ARG A 188 -7.31 -6.45 12.96
CA ARG A 188 -7.48 -7.75 12.33
C ARG A 188 -6.47 -7.91 11.21
N VAL A 189 -5.57 -8.89 11.31
CA VAL A 189 -4.66 -9.24 10.22
C VAL A 189 -5.21 -10.44 9.46
N VAL A 190 -5.52 -10.21 8.19
CA VAL A 190 -6.00 -11.24 7.25
C VAL A 190 -4.82 -11.70 6.39
N ASN A 191 -4.45 -12.97 6.47
CA ASN A 191 -3.41 -13.56 5.63
C ASN A 191 -4.04 -14.13 4.35
N ARG A 192 -3.64 -13.59 3.19
CA ARG A 192 -4.05 -14.03 1.84
C ARG A 192 -2.90 -14.68 1.08
N GLY A 193 -2.03 -15.43 1.76
CA GLY A 193 -0.85 -16.03 1.18
C GLY A 193 0.24 -15.01 0.90
N MET A 194 0.31 -14.49 -0.32
CA MET A 194 1.30 -13.48 -0.75
C MET A 194 1.14 -12.12 -0.06
N THR A 195 -0.04 -11.80 0.45
CA THR A 195 -0.36 -10.47 0.99
C THR A 195 -0.94 -10.59 2.40
N LEU A 196 -0.46 -9.77 3.31
CA LEU A 196 -1.07 -9.48 4.59
C LEU A 196 -1.93 -8.22 4.45
N ILE A 197 -3.07 -8.22 5.14
CA ILE A 197 -4.00 -7.10 5.16
C ILE A 197 -4.34 -6.82 6.63
N ALA A 198 -4.02 -5.62 7.12
CA ALA A 198 -4.43 -5.17 8.44
C ALA A 198 -5.61 -4.21 8.33
N VAL A 199 -6.64 -4.44 9.13
CA VAL A 199 -7.85 -3.62 9.17
C VAL A 199 -8.17 -3.27 10.62
N GLY A 200 -8.44 -2.01 10.90
CA GLY A 200 -8.77 -1.54 12.24
C GLY A 200 -9.15 -0.06 12.32
N PRO A 201 -9.50 0.40 13.52
CA PRO A 201 -9.65 -0.37 14.75
C PRO A 201 -10.71 -1.47 14.68
N LEU A 202 -10.57 -2.47 15.59
CA LEU A 202 -11.55 -3.55 15.76
C LEU A 202 -12.77 -3.05 16.53
#